data_15fa16e62c0967669cca00ffb8655390
#
_entry.id   15fa16e62c0967669cca00ffb8655390
#
_cell.length_a   1.000
_cell.length_b   1.000
_cell.length_c   1.000
_cell.angle_alpha   90.00
_cell.angle_beta   90.00
_cell.angle_gamma   90.00
#
_symmetry.space_group_name_H-M   'P 1'
#
loop_
_entity.id
_entity.type
_entity.pdbx_description
1 polymer ?
#
loop_
_entity_poly.entity_id
_entity_poly.type
_entity_poly.pdbx_seq_one_letter_code
_entity_poly.pdbx_strand_id
1 'polypeptide(L)'
;GQSRGANTATILPNDADHTRKYGRTILMRYNIMSNPDLFADRLETFQTAVNEAHADDLTLDGPFYRTLWHEVGHYLGVDKTSDGRELNEALSPWGSHYEEMKADLVSAFTAAHLNADGSMDDEVFRSIQAASVLRVLQKNQPRTAQQPYQTMQLMQMNYFLENGLLSFDESSGRLGIHYDRYNEVISKMLKDVLSIQQQGDSQKAGEFIDKYINWTAGLHDRLAKRLRDASRYRFVSVRYKALPDDM
;
A
#
# COMPACT_ATOMS: atom_id res chain seq x y z
N GLY A 1 -20.03 11.59 16.11
CA GLY A 1 -20.03 11.21 14.71
C GLY A 1 -18.91 10.23 14.42
N GLN A 2 -19.25 8.99 14.13
CA GLN A 2 -18.26 7.98 13.72
C GLN A 2 -17.90 8.25 12.26
N SER A 3 -16.65 8.64 11.99
CA SER A 3 -16.17 8.70 10.62
C SER A 3 -15.90 7.27 10.14
N ARG A 4 -16.66 6.80 9.15
CA ARG A 4 -16.25 5.63 8.37
C ARG A 4 -14.90 5.97 7.69
N GLY A 5 -13.89 5.12 7.86
CA GLY A 5 -12.57 5.33 7.27
C GLY A 5 -11.69 6.32 8.05
N ALA A 6 -11.59 6.15 9.38
CA ALA A 6 -10.58 6.88 10.15
C ALA A 6 -9.18 6.57 9.58
N ASN A 7 -8.43 7.62 9.22
CA ASN A 7 -7.03 7.47 8.83
C ASN A 7 -6.26 6.71 9.92
N THR A 8 -5.44 5.76 9.51
CA THR A 8 -4.59 4.99 10.43
C THR A 8 -3.34 5.77 10.83
N ALA A 9 -2.86 6.61 9.94
CA ALA A 9 -1.74 7.51 10.17
C ALA A 9 -1.96 8.84 9.43
N THR A 10 -1.18 9.84 9.76
CA THR A 10 -1.19 11.15 9.11
C THR A 10 0.15 11.81 9.32
N ILE A 11 0.70 12.39 8.26
CA ILE A 11 1.90 13.22 8.31
C ILE A 11 1.53 14.70 8.19
N LEU A 12 2.08 15.53 9.08
CA LEU A 12 1.76 16.97 9.15
C LEU A 12 3.00 17.79 9.53
N PRO A 13 3.10 19.06 9.10
CA PRO A 13 2.23 19.77 8.16
C PRO A 13 2.54 19.42 6.70
N ASN A 14 1.59 19.72 5.79
CA ASN A 14 1.78 19.54 4.35
C ASN A 14 2.43 20.76 3.66
N ASP A 15 2.68 21.84 4.41
CA ASP A 15 3.35 23.03 3.92
C ASP A 15 4.86 22.80 3.79
N ALA A 16 5.41 22.97 2.58
CA ALA A 16 6.80 22.65 2.28
C ALA A 16 7.79 23.59 2.99
N ASP A 17 7.47 24.90 3.12
CA ASP A 17 8.36 25.87 3.74
C ASP A 17 8.37 25.72 5.26
N HIS A 18 7.20 25.45 5.84
CA HIS A 18 7.08 25.12 7.26
C HIS A 18 7.85 23.83 7.57
N THR A 19 7.71 22.83 6.73
CA THR A 19 8.39 21.54 6.86
C THR A 19 9.91 21.65 6.84
N ARG A 20 10.47 22.44 5.92
CA ARG A 20 11.91 22.65 5.86
C ARG A 20 12.46 23.29 7.13
N LYS A 21 11.68 24.17 7.76
CA LYS A 21 12.13 24.94 8.93
C LYS A 21 11.92 24.21 10.24
N TYR A 22 10.82 23.47 10.37
CA TYR A 22 10.37 22.92 11.65
C TYR A 22 10.21 21.39 11.66
N GLY A 23 10.40 20.74 10.52
CA GLY A 23 10.17 19.31 10.36
C GLY A 23 8.68 18.95 10.22
N ARG A 24 8.41 17.65 10.19
CA ARG A 24 7.06 17.09 10.17
C ARG A 24 6.87 16.12 11.33
N THR A 25 5.63 15.85 11.66
CA THR A 25 5.25 14.86 12.67
C THR A 25 4.40 13.78 12.03
N ILE A 26 4.72 12.53 12.28
CA ILE A 26 3.88 11.39 11.92
C ILE A 26 3.02 11.04 13.14
N LEU A 27 1.70 11.12 12.96
CA LEU A 27 0.74 10.69 13.96
C LEU A 27 0.23 9.30 13.61
N MET A 28 0.65 8.28 14.38
CA MET A 28 0.18 6.91 14.25
C MET A 28 -0.97 6.65 15.21
N ARG A 29 -2.12 6.19 14.72
CA ARG A 29 -3.27 5.83 15.57
C ARG A 29 -3.14 4.39 16.03
N TYR A 30 -2.23 4.17 16.97
CA TYR A 30 -1.88 2.84 17.46
C TYR A 30 -3.10 2.05 17.94
N ASN A 31 -4.03 2.67 18.66
CA ASN A 31 -5.25 2.05 19.17
C ASN A 31 -6.18 1.50 18.06
N ILE A 32 -6.13 2.06 16.86
CA ILE A 32 -6.87 1.57 15.69
C ILE A 32 -6.07 0.46 15.01
N MET A 33 -4.77 0.68 14.84
CA MET A 33 -3.90 -0.24 14.11
C MET A 33 -3.67 -1.55 14.84
N SER A 34 -3.58 -1.50 16.18
CA SER A 34 -3.42 -2.67 17.07
C SER A 34 -4.75 -3.27 17.54
N ASN A 35 -5.89 -2.83 17.01
CA ASN A 35 -7.18 -3.39 17.37
C ASN A 35 -7.30 -4.83 16.85
N PRO A 36 -7.53 -5.84 17.74
CA PRO A 36 -7.56 -7.26 17.36
C PRO A 36 -8.66 -7.59 16.35
N ASP A 37 -9.84 -6.95 16.46
CA ASP A 37 -10.96 -7.22 15.56
C ASP A 37 -10.68 -6.68 14.15
N LEU A 38 -10.07 -5.49 14.06
CA LEU A 38 -9.66 -4.93 12.77
C LEU A 38 -8.52 -5.73 12.14
N PHE A 39 -7.61 -6.23 12.96
CA PHE A 39 -6.54 -7.10 12.47
C PHE A 39 -7.10 -8.45 11.99
N ALA A 40 -8.04 -9.06 12.73
CA ALA A 40 -8.67 -10.31 12.31
C ALA A 40 -9.37 -10.20 10.94
N ASP A 41 -10.00 -9.07 10.62
CA ASP A 41 -10.60 -8.84 9.30
C ASP A 41 -9.54 -8.74 8.19
N ARG A 42 -8.41 -8.09 8.48
CA ARG A 42 -7.25 -8.01 7.56
C ARG A 42 -6.62 -9.38 7.33
N LEU A 43 -6.42 -10.14 8.40
CA LEU A 43 -5.85 -11.48 8.34
C LEU A 43 -6.77 -12.43 7.54
N GLU A 44 -8.08 -12.40 7.78
CA GLU A 44 -9.06 -13.17 7.00
C GLU A 44 -9.02 -12.81 5.50
N THR A 45 -8.89 -11.52 5.19
CA THR A 45 -8.74 -11.03 3.81
C THR A 45 -7.46 -11.59 3.17
N PHE A 46 -6.34 -11.52 3.87
CA PHE A 46 -5.05 -12.03 3.40
C PHE A 46 -5.10 -13.55 3.18
N GLN A 47 -5.50 -14.30 4.20
CA GLN A 47 -5.60 -15.77 4.16
C GLN A 47 -6.56 -16.28 3.08
N THR A 48 -7.61 -15.52 2.79
CA THR A 48 -8.54 -15.85 1.71
C THR A 48 -7.88 -15.71 0.33
N ALA A 49 -7.00 -14.72 0.16
CA ALA A 49 -6.40 -14.39 -1.13
C ALA A 49 -5.17 -15.23 -1.46
N VAL A 50 -4.38 -15.64 -0.47
CA VAL A 50 -3.08 -16.29 -0.69
C VAL A 50 -3.13 -17.81 -0.51
N ASN A 51 -2.11 -18.49 -1.04
CA ASN A 51 -1.92 -19.93 -0.80
C ASN A 51 -1.73 -20.20 0.70
N GLU A 52 -2.15 -21.38 1.15
CA GLU A 52 -2.11 -21.78 2.56
C GLU A 52 -0.69 -21.75 3.16
N ALA A 53 0.33 -21.96 2.35
CA ALA A 53 1.72 -21.85 2.76
C ALA A 53 2.12 -20.47 3.26
N HIS A 54 1.34 -19.42 2.93
CA HIS A 54 1.58 -18.02 3.33
C HIS A 54 0.57 -17.52 4.36
N ALA A 55 -0.34 -18.37 4.83
CA ALA A 55 -1.48 -17.95 5.67
C ALA A 55 -1.06 -17.28 6.98
N ASP A 56 0.10 -17.67 7.53
CA ASP A 56 0.62 -17.20 8.81
C ASP A 56 1.70 -16.12 8.69
N ASP A 57 2.05 -15.69 7.46
CA ASP A 57 3.08 -14.68 7.24
C ASP A 57 2.67 -13.27 7.70
N LEU A 58 1.37 -12.99 7.84
CA LEU A 58 0.85 -11.70 8.26
C LEU A 58 0.61 -11.66 9.76
N THR A 59 1.40 -10.87 10.47
CA THR A 59 1.24 -10.54 11.90
C THR A 59 0.75 -9.10 12.08
N LEU A 60 0.46 -8.71 13.32
CA LEU A 60 0.02 -7.34 13.64
C LEU A 60 1.07 -6.28 13.28
N ASP A 61 2.34 -6.62 13.37
CA ASP A 61 3.47 -5.72 13.11
C ASP A 61 3.57 -5.33 11.65
N GLY A 62 3.25 -6.23 10.73
CA GLY A 62 3.35 -5.98 9.30
C GLY A 62 2.57 -4.74 8.84
N PRO A 63 1.24 -4.67 9.02
CA PRO A 63 0.46 -3.48 8.68
C PRO A 63 0.89 -2.22 9.44
N PHE A 64 1.36 -2.35 10.69
CA PHE A 64 1.82 -1.22 11.49
C PHE A 64 3.09 -0.61 10.91
N TYR A 65 4.16 -1.40 10.79
CA TYR A 65 5.44 -0.91 10.27
C TYR A 65 5.36 -0.51 8.80
N ARG A 66 4.61 -1.27 7.98
CA ARG A 66 4.35 -0.86 6.60
C ARG A 66 3.73 0.54 6.52
N THR A 67 2.75 0.85 7.38
CA THR A 67 2.12 2.17 7.40
C THR A 67 3.09 3.24 7.91
N LEU A 68 3.87 2.95 8.96
CA LEU A 68 4.89 3.88 9.45
C LEU A 68 5.88 4.27 8.35
N TRP A 69 6.44 3.28 7.65
CA TRP A 69 7.39 3.53 6.57
C TRP A 69 6.74 4.15 5.33
N HIS A 70 5.45 3.95 5.11
CA HIS A 70 4.70 4.67 4.07
C HIS A 70 4.65 6.18 4.38
N GLU A 71 4.32 6.56 5.61
CA GLU A 71 4.35 7.98 6.00
C GLU A 71 5.77 8.58 5.90
N VAL A 72 6.80 7.81 6.27
CA VAL A 72 8.20 8.20 6.03
C VAL A 72 8.48 8.34 4.54
N GLY A 73 7.91 7.47 3.71
CA GLY A 73 8.05 7.48 2.25
C GLY A 73 7.60 8.77 1.59
N HIS A 74 6.67 9.52 2.19
CA HIS A 74 6.30 10.85 1.75
C HIS A 74 7.42 11.90 1.90
N TYR A 75 8.41 11.64 2.77
CA TYR A 75 9.58 12.51 2.91
C TYR A 75 10.71 12.19 1.94
N LEU A 76 10.71 10.97 1.42
CA LEU A 76 11.82 10.42 0.64
C LEU A 76 11.49 10.46 -0.84
N GLY A 77 12.54 10.54 -1.66
CA GLY A 77 12.41 10.52 -3.11
C GLY A 77 12.61 11.89 -3.73
N VAL A 78 11.89 12.14 -4.82
CA VAL A 78 12.01 13.37 -5.63
C VAL A 78 11.00 14.40 -5.13
N ASP A 79 11.48 15.60 -4.79
CA ASP A 79 10.61 16.72 -4.40
C ASP A 79 10.10 17.51 -5.62
N LYS A 80 10.97 17.65 -6.64
CA LYS A 80 10.70 18.37 -7.89
C LYS A 80 11.23 17.59 -9.07
N THR A 81 10.71 17.91 -10.23
CA THR A 81 11.25 17.40 -11.49
C THR A 81 12.67 17.92 -11.74
N SER A 82 13.40 17.28 -12.64
CA SER A 82 14.77 17.70 -13.00
C SER A 82 14.87 19.13 -13.57
N ASP A 83 13.77 19.65 -14.12
CA ASP A 83 13.63 21.04 -14.62
C ASP A 83 13.02 22.00 -13.58
N GLY A 84 12.81 21.54 -12.33
CA GLY A 84 12.41 22.35 -11.18
C GLY A 84 10.92 22.58 -10.99
N ARG A 85 10.05 21.94 -11.79
CA ARG A 85 8.59 22.02 -11.62
C ARG A 85 8.12 21.22 -10.40
N GLU A 86 7.00 21.65 -9.82
CA GLU A 86 6.31 20.89 -8.79
C GLU A 86 5.75 19.58 -9.37
N LEU A 87 5.90 18.44 -8.65
CA LEU A 87 5.52 17.12 -9.14
C LEU A 87 4.03 17.00 -9.48
N ASN A 88 3.17 17.56 -8.63
CA ASN A 88 1.72 17.51 -8.87
C ASN A 88 1.29 18.29 -10.12
N GLU A 89 1.98 19.40 -10.43
CA GLU A 89 1.74 20.16 -11.63
C GLU A 89 2.27 19.43 -12.88
N ALA A 90 3.52 18.98 -12.81
CA ALA A 90 4.19 18.30 -13.91
C ALA A 90 3.51 16.98 -14.31
N LEU A 91 2.99 16.23 -13.35
CA LEU A 91 2.34 14.94 -13.56
C LEU A 91 0.82 15.01 -13.61
N SER A 92 0.22 16.22 -13.62
CA SER A 92 -1.25 16.33 -13.68
C SER A 92 -1.83 15.57 -14.88
N PRO A 93 -2.92 14.77 -14.69
CA PRO A 93 -3.72 14.60 -13.46
C PRO A 93 -3.24 13.46 -12.51
N TRP A 94 -2.07 12.89 -12.73
CA TRP A 94 -1.60 11.65 -12.10
C TRP A 94 -0.76 11.83 -10.83
N GLY A 95 -0.44 13.07 -10.44
CA GLY A 95 0.47 13.37 -9.34
C GLY A 95 0.18 12.59 -8.06
N SER A 96 -1.08 12.58 -7.60
CA SER A 96 -1.47 11.83 -6.38
C SER A 96 -1.29 10.32 -6.49
N HIS A 97 -1.47 9.73 -7.69
CA HIS A 97 -1.25 8.30 -7.91
C HIS A 97 0.21 7.92 -7.69
N TYR A 98 1.12 8.75 -8.24
CA TYR A 98 2.55 8.53 -8.14
C TYR A 98 3.09 8.80 -6.75
N GLU A 99 2.57 9.82 -6.06
CA GLU A 99 2.99 10.14 -4.69
C GLU A 99 2.65 9.00 -3.72
N GLU A 100 1.42 8.51 -3.75
CA GLU A 100 0.97 7.40 -2.91
C GLU A 100 1.68 6.08 -3.27
N MET A 101 1.87 5.82 -4.56
CA MET A 101 2.59 4.63 -5.02
C MET A 101 4.07 4.69 -4.62
N LYS A 102 4.72 5.86 -4.75
CA LYS A 102 6.09 6.07 -4.26
C LYS A 102 6.18 5.79 -2.76
N ALA A 103 5.26 6.31 -1.95
CA ALA A 103 5.25 6.09 -0.51
C ALA A 103 5.10 4.60 -0.15
N ASP A 104 4.20 3.88 -0.83
CA ASP A 104 4.04 2.43 -0.66
C ASP A 104 5.33 1.65 -1.03
N LEU A 105 5.97 2.00 -2.14
CA LEU A 105 7.19 1.33 -2.61
C LEU A 105 8.42 1.68 -1.76
N VAL A 106 8.55 2.92 -1.30
CA VAL A 106 9.60 3.33 -0.36
C VAL A 106 9.47 2.59 0.95
N SER A 107 8.23 2.40 1.45
CA SER A 107 7.98 1.58 2.65
C SER A 107 8.57 0.17 2.49
N ALA A 108 8.25 -0.49 1.39
CA ALA A 108 8.72 -1.85 1.10
C ALA A 108 10.24 -1.92 0.91
N PHE A 109 10.82 -0.95 0.20
CA PHE A 109 12.26 -0.83 -0.04
C PHE A 109 13.04 -0.57 1.25
N THR A 110 12.55 0.35 2.10
CA THR A 110 13.19 0.67 3.39
C THR A 110 13.17 -0.53 4.33
N ALA A 111 12.05 -1.25 4.41
CA ALA A 111 11.98 -2.47 5.22
C ALA A 111 12.99 -3.53 4.77
N ALA A 112 13.14 -3.72 3.46
CA ALA A 112 14.13 -4.64 2.91
C ALA A 112 15.57 -4.24 3.26
N HIS A 113 15.87 -2.94 3.25
CA HIS A 113 17.19 -2.43 3.61
C HIS A 113 17.48 -2.60 5.10
N LEU A 114 16.52 -2.29 5.97
CA LEU A 114 16.65 -2.45 7.41
C LEU A 114 16.79 -3.92 7.84
N ASN A 115 16.15 -4.84 7.12
CA ASN A 115 16.35 -6.26 7.35
C ASN A 115 17.74 -6.70 6.90
N ALA A 116 18.20 -6.24 5.74
CA ALA A 116 19.52 -6.60 5.21
C ALA A 116 20.70 -6.09 6.08
N ASP A 117 20.54 -4.97 6.79
CA ASP A 117 21.54 -4.42 7.71
C ASP A 117 21.41 -4.92 9.16
N GLY A 118 20.42 -5.79 9.43
CA GLY A 118 20.16 -6.36 10.75
C GLY A 118 19.38 -5.47 11.73
N SER A 119 18.87 -4.31 11.28
CA SER A 119 18.06 -3.41 12.10
C SER A 119 16.59 -3.84 12.21
N MET A 120 16.18 -4.84 11.44
CA MET A 120 14.83 -5.40 11.44
C MET A 120 14.89 -6.92 11.38
N ASP A 121 14.16 -7.59 12.27
CA ASP A 121 14.08 -9.05 12.33
C ASP A 121 13.37 -9.64 11.10
N ASP A 122 13.76 -10.86 10.71
CA ASP A 122 13.22 -11.57 9.55
C ASP A 122 11.70 -11.80 9.66
N GLU A 123 11.19 -12.06 10.84
CA GLU A 123 9.75 -12.27 11.08
C GLU A 123 8.96 -10.97 10.84
N VAL A 124 9.44 -9.85 11.37
CA VAL A 124 8.83 -8.53 11.14
C VAL A 124 8.90 -8.16 9.66
N PHE A 125 10.04 -8.38 9.03
CA PHE A 125 10.20 -8.13 7.59
C PHE A 125 9.26 -9.00 6.76
N ARG A 126 9.15 -10.30 7.06
CA ARG A 126 8.21 -11.20 6.42
C ARG A 126 6.76 -10.68 6.52
N SER A 127 6.36 -10.22 7.69
CA SER A 127 5.05 -9.67 7.90
C SER A 127 4.81 -8.36 7.13
N ILE A 128 5.83 -7.51 6.96
CA ILE A 128 5.75 -6.30 6.11
C ILE A 128 5.58 -6.68 4.64
N GLN A 129 6.30 -7.70 4.16
CA GLN A 129 6.12 -8.23 2.80
C GLN A 129 4.68 -8.73 2.58
N ALA A 130 4.15 -9.52 3.52
CA ALA A 130 2.76 -9.97 3.49
C ALA A 130 1.76 -8.80 3.53
N ALA A 131 2.01 -7.79 4.36
CA ALA A 131 1.19 -6.57 4.43
C ALA A 131 1.24 -5.75 3.13
N SER A 132 2.34 -5.77 2.39
CA SER A 132 2.45 -5.14 1.07
C SER A 132 1.59 -5.88 0.03
N VAL A 133 1.51 -7.21 0.12
CA VAL A 133 0.57 -7.99 -0.70
C VAL A 133 -0.88 -7.72 -0.31
N LEU A 134 -1.19 -7.71 0.99
CA LEU A 134 -2.53 -7.34 1.48
C LEU A 134 -2.97 -5.95 0.96
N ARG A 135 -2.05 -5.00 0.90
CA ARG A 135 -2.31 -3.63 0.44
C ARG A 135 -2.83 -3.56 -0.99
N VAL A 136 -2.38 -4.43 -1.87
CA VAL A 136 -2.76 -4.42 -3.28
C VAL A 136 -4.01 -5.26 -3.60
N LEU A 137 -4.55 -5.98 -2.63
CA LEU A 137 -5.76 -6.78 -2.81
C LEU A 137 -7.00 -5.90 -2.97
N GLN A 138 -7.82 -6.18 -3.96
CA GLN A 138 -9.02 -5.42 -4.25
C GLN A 138 -10.26 -6.31 -4.33
N LYS A 139 -11.34 -5.85 -3.69
CA LYS A 139 -12.65 -6.50 -3.76
C LYS A 139 -13.46 -6.13 -5.02
N ASN A 140 -13.14 -5.01 -5.64
CA ASN A 140 -13.82 -4.49 -6.82
C ASN A 140 -12.85 -3.78 -7.76
N GLN A 141 -13.13 -3.83 -9.06
CA GLN A 141 -12.42 -3.02 -10.03
C GLN A 141 -12.58 -1.52 -9.70
N PRO A 142 -11.52 -0.72 -9.79
CA PRO A 142 -11.63 0.74 -9.70
C PRO A 142 -12.61 1.29 -10.75
N ARG A 143 -13.48 2.21 -10.35
CA ARG A 143 -14.50 2.76 -11.24
C ARG A 143 -13.94 3.78 -12.23
N THR A 144 -12.88 4.47 -11.82
CA THR A 144 -12.21 5.49 -12.64
C THR A 144 -10.73 5.53 -12.32
N ALA A 145 -9.90 5.94 -13.30
CA ALA A 145 -8.49 6.22 -13.09
C ALA A 145 -8.24 7.38 -12.10
N GLN A 146 -9.27 8.14 -11.75
CA GLN A 146 -9.22 9.23 -10.77
C GLN A 146 -9.30 8.79 -9.30
N GLN A 147 -9.38 7.49 -9.03
CA GLN A 147 -9.31 6.94 -7.67
C GLN A 147 -7.85 6.56 -7.34
N PRO A 148 -7.03 7.47 -6.75
CA PRO A 148 -5.58 7.26 -6.65
C PRO A 148 -5.22 5.94 -5.97
N TYR A 149 -5.80 5.68 -4.80
CA TYR A 149 -5.46 4.50 -4.01
C TYR A 149 -5.82 3.18 -4.72
N GLN A 150 -7.04 3.07 -5.22
CA GLN A 150 -7.50 1.83 -5.86
C GLN A 150 -6.76 1.59 -7.19
N THR A 151 -6.49 2.65 -7.91
CA THR A 151 -5.76 2.58 -9.18
C THR A 151 -4.31 2.15 -8.96
N MET A 152 -3.57 2.83 -8.07
CA MET A 152 -2.18 2.49 -7.82
C MET A 152 -2.01 1.10 -7.17
N GLN A 153 -2.99 0.63 -6.38
CA GLN A 153 -3.00 -0.73 -5.83
C GLN A 153 -3.15 -1.78 -6.95
N LEU A 154 -4.05 -1.55 -7.91
CA LEU A 154 -4.20 -2.43 -9.07
C LEU A 154 -2.94 -2.44 -9.94
N MET A 155 -2.33 -1.27 -10.15
CA MET A 155 -1.06 -1.14 -10.87
C MET A 155 0.05 -1.97 -10.21
N GLN A 156 0.20 -1.84 -8.89
CA GLN A 156 1.20 -2.61 -8.13
C GLN A 156 0.91 -4.12 -8.23
N MET A 157 -0.35 -4.55 -8.06
CA MET A 157 -0.73 -5.95 -8.19
C MET A 157 -0.34 -6.52 -9.55
N ASN A 158 -0.68 -5.83 -10.65
CA ASN A 158 -0.37 -6.27 -12.00
C ASN A 158 1.13 -6.25 -12.29
N TYR A 159 1.85 -5.25 -11.77
CA TYR A 159 3.31 -5.20 -11.86
C TYR A 159 3.95 -6.38 -11.11
N PHE A 160 3.48 -6.71 -9.92
CA PHE A 160 3.97 -7.84 -9.13
C PHE A 160 3.71 -9.19 -9.83
N LEU A 161 2.56 -9.34 -10.47
CA LEU A 161 2.25 -10.53 -11.29
C LEU A 161 3.15 -10.61 -12.51
N GLU A 162 3.31 -9.53 -13.29
CA GLU A 162 4.16 -9.49 -14.49
C GLU A 162 5.64 -9.80 -14.17
N ASN A 163 6.13 -9.34 -13.02
CA ASN A 163 7.53 -9.49 -12.63
C ASN A 163 7.79 -10.68 -11.68
N GLY A 164 6.81 -11.54 -11.44
CA GLY A 164 6.98 -12.80 -10.74
C GLY A 164 7.14 -12.70 -9.22
N LEU A 165 6.78 -11.57 -8.60
CA LEU A 165 6.59 -11.50 -7.15
C LEU A 165 5.31 -12.20 -6.72
N LEU A 166 4.27 -12.10 -7.53
CA LEU A 166 3.02 -12.82 -7.35
C LEU A 166 2.79 -13.79 -8.52
N SER A 167 2.14 -14.90 -8.22
CA SER A 167 1.57 -15.81 -9.21
C SER A 167 0.11 -16.10 -8.88
N PHE A 168 -0.69 -16.45 -9.87
CA PHE A 168 -2.08 -16.83 -9.65
C PHE A 168 -2.27 -18.31 -9.99
N ASP A 169 -2.73 -19.07 -9.03
CA ASP A 169 -3.11 -20.48 -9.23
C ASP A 169 -4.56 -20.56 -9.68
N GLU A 170 -4.76 -20.90 -10.95
CA GLU A 170 -6.09 -21.03 -11.52
C GLU A 170 -6.93 -22.14 -10.87
N SER A 171 -6.30 -23.17 -10.33
CA SER A 171 -7.01 -24.31 -9.70
C SER A 171 -7.66 -23.90 -8.37
N SER A 172 -6.90 -23.23 -7.51
CA SER A 172 -7.36 -22.78 -6.19
C SER A 172 -7.98 -21.38 -6.22
N GLY A 173 -7.69 -20.55 -7.23
CA GLY A 173 -8.06 -19.15 -7.30
C GLY A 173 -7.33 -18.28 -6.26
N ARG A 174 -6.13 -18.67 -5.85
CA ARG A 174 -5.30 -18.02 -4.84
C ARG A 174 -4.01 -17.49 -5.42
N LEU A 175 -3.39 -16.55 -4.72
CA LEU A 175 -2.10 -15.98 -5.06
C LEU A 175 -0.97 -16.76 -4.37
N GLY A 176 0.07 -17.11 -5.12
CA GLY A 176 1.38 -17.48 -4.61
C GLY A 176 2.22 -16.24 -4.40
N ILE A 177 3.06 -16.22 -3.35
CA ILE A 177 3.98 -15.12 -3.07
C ILE A 177 5.41 -15.67 -3.19
N HIS A 178 6.22 -15.02 -4.02
CA HIS A 178 7.63 -15.37 -4.23
C HIS A 178 8.52 -14.33 -3.53
N TYR A 179 8.71 -14.49 -2.23
CA TYR A 179 9.42 -13.54 -1.38
C TYR A 179 10.91 -13.34 -1.78
N ASP A 180 11.53 -14.33 -2.40
CA ASP A 180 12.87 -14.25 -2.99
C ASP A 180 12.95 -13.20 -4.11
N ARG A 181 11.82 -12.89 -4.77
CA ARG A 181 11.71 -11.86 -5.81
C ARG A 181 11.38 -10.47 -5.27
N TYR A 182 11.00 -10.38 -3.99
CA TYR A 182 10.42 -9.16 -3.41
C TYR A 182 11.33 -7.94 -3.61
N ASN A 183 12.58 -8.03 -3.14
CA ASN A 183 13.50 -6.89 -3.14
C ASN A 183 13.81 -6.40 -4.57
N GLU A 184 13.97 -7.33 -5.52
CA GLU A 184 14.23 -7.01 -6.92
C GLU A 184 13.03 -6.30 -7.55
N VAL A 185 11.82 -6.85 -7.38
CA VAL A 185 10.61 -6.32 -8.02
C VAL A 185 10.21 -4.97 -7.43
N ILE A 186 10.30 -4.81 -6.10
CA ILE A 186 10.04 -3.52 -5.43
C ILE A 186 11.04 -2.47 -5.90
N SER A 187 12.33 -2.77 -5.90
CA SER A 187 13.38 -1.83 -6.34
C SER A 187 13.20 -1.41 -7.80
N LYS A 188 12.84 -2.35 -8.66
CA LYS A 188 12.58 -2.09 -10.09
C LYS A 188 11.39 -1.15 -10.26
N MET A 189 10.25 -1.43 -9.60
CA MET A 189 9.07 -0.58 -9.70
C MET A 189 9.31 0.81 -9.11
N LEU A 190 10.00 0.89 -7.96
CA LEU A 190 10.37 2.18 -7.35
C LEU A 190 11.23 3.02 -8.29
N LYS A 191 12.21 2.41 -8.96
CA LYS A 191 13.05 3.09 -9.95
C LYS A 191 12.23 3.65 -11.12
N ASP A 192 11.27 2.88 -11.64
CA ASP A 192 10.38 3.32 -12.71
C ASP A 192 9.54 4.52 -12.27
N VAL A 193 8.94 4.44 -11.08
CA VAL A 193 8.13 5.52 -10.49
C VAL A 193 8.96 6.80 -10.26
N LEU A 194 10.12 6.68 -9.64
CA LEU A 194 11.00 7.83 -9.38
C LEU A 194 11.52 8.45 -10.69
N SER A 195 11.79 7.66 -11.71
CA SER A 195 12.20 8.15 -13.03
C SER A 195 11.09 8.98 -13.69
N ILE A 196 9.84 8.54 -13.63
CA ILE A 196 8.68 9.28 -14.14
C ILE A 196 8.49 10.59 -13.37
N GLN A 197 8.60 10.57 -12.04
CA GLN A 197 8.51 11.76 -11.20
C GLN A 197 9.63 12.75 -11.54
N GLN A 198 10.87 12.28 -11.64
CA GLN A 198 12.03 13.12 -11.95
C GLN A 198 11.93 13.80 -13.33
N GLN A 199 11.42 13.08 -14.33
CA GLN A 199 11.21 13.61 -15.68
C GLN A 199 10.03 14.58 -15.75
N GLY A 200 9.01 14.42 -14.90
CA GLY A 200 7.80 15.21 -14.93
C GLY A 200 7.01 15.04 -16.22
N ASP A 201 7.02 13.82 -16.78
CA ASP A 201 6.38 13.49 -18.04
C ASP A 201 4.99 12.89 -17.79
N SER A 202 3.96 13.72 -17.87
CA SER A 202 2.56 13.33 -17.64
C SER A 202 2.06 12.29 -18.66
N GLN A 203 2.57 12.31 -19.90
CA GLN A 203 2.19 11.33 -20.91
C GLN A 203 2.73 9.95 -20.52
N LYS A 204 4.02 9.84 -20.19
CA LYS A 204 4.60 8.57 -19.72
C LYS A 204 3.94 8.07 -18.44
N ALA A 205 3.56 9.00 -17.55
CA ALA A 205 2.80 8.64 -16.36
C ALA A 205 1.47 7.99 -16.73
N GLY A 206 0.72 8.55 -17.67
CA GLY A 206 -0.52 7.99 -18.17
C GLY A 206 -0.32 6.62 -18.85
N GLU A 207 0.68 6.49 -19.72
CA GLU A 207 1.03 5.23 -20.39
C GLU A 207 1.39 4.10 -19.41
N PHE A 208 2.10 4.43 -18.33
CA PHE A 208 2.43 3.45 -17.29
C PHE A 208 1.19 3.03 -16.49
N ILE A 209 0.27 3.96 -16.21
CA ILE A 209 -1.02 3.66 -15.60
C ILE A 209 -1.82 2.73 -16.52
N ASP A 210 -2.00 3.11 -17.78
CA ASP A 210 -2.79 2.35 -18.76
C ASP A 210 -2.25 0.93 -18.95
N LYS A 211 -0.93 0.76 -18.89
CA LYS A 211 -0.30 -0.56 -18.94
C LYS A 211 -0.71 -1.46 -17.78
N TYR A 212 -0.82 -0.90 -16.57
CA TYR A 212 -0.95 -1.71 -15.35
C TYR A 212 -2.34 -1.69 -14.70
N ILE A 213 -3.34 -0.99 -15.26
CA ILE A 213 -4.73 -1.04 -14.75
C ILE A 213 -5.59 -2.13 -15.40
N ASN A 214 -4.98 -3.08 -16.09
CA ASN A 214 -5.70 -4.17 -16.75
C ASN A 214 -6.46 -5.03 -15.74
N TRP A 215 -7.73 -5.29 -16.04
CA TRP A 215 -8.60 -6.13 -15.23
C TRP A 215 -9.13 -7.28 -16.07
N THR A 216 -8.86 -8.52 -15.67
CA THR A 216 -9.26 -9.72 -16.37
C THR A 216 -10.22 -10.55 -15.53
N ALA A 217 -11.22 -11.17 -16.19
CA ALA A 217 -12.20 -12.02 -15.52
C ALA A 217 -11.54 -13.28 -14.92
N GLY A 218 -10.57 -13.88 -15.61
CA GLY A 218 -9.93 -15.12 -15.19
C GLY A 218 -9.17 -15.01 -13.86
N LEU A 219 -8.57 -13.86 -13.58
CA LEU A 219 -7.81 -13.61 -12.35
C LEU A 219 -8.55 -12.64 -11.43
N HIS A 220 -8.74 -11.40 -11.88
CA HIS A 220 -9.19 -10.32 -11.01
C HIS A 220 -10.62 -10.50 -10.52
N ASP A 221 -11.58 -10.88 -11.40
CA ASP A 221 -12.96 -11.12 -10.96
C ASP A 221 -13.06 -12.31 -10.01
N ARG A 222 -12.27 -13.36 -10.25
CA ARG A 222 -12.25 -14.54 -9.36
C ARG A 222 -11.72 -14.18 -7.99
N LEU A 223 -10.58 -13.46 -7.91
CA LEU A 223 -10.01 -13.03 -6.65
C LEU A 223 -10.94 -12.04 -5.94
N ALA A 224 -11.46 -11.04 -6.65
CA ALA A 224 -12.39 -10.05 -6.11
C ALA A 224 -13.68 -10.71 -5.57
N LYS A 225 -14.24 -11.69 -6.31
CA LYS A 225 -15.39 -12.46 -5.84
C LYS A 225 -15.08 -13.20 -4.54
N ARG A 226 -13.94 -13.90 -4.50
CA ARG A 226 -13.48 -14.65 -3.33
C ARG A 226 -13.36 -13.74 -2.10
N LEU A 227 -12.75 -12.56 -2.26
CA LEU A 227 -12.61 -11.57 -1.20
C LEU A 227 -13.95 -10.98 -0.74
N ARG A 228 -14.91 -10.78 -1.65
CA ARG A 228 -16.26 -10.33 -1.27
C ARG A 228 -17.03 -11.39 -0.51
N ASP A 229 -16.95 -12.63 -0.96
CA ASP A 229 -17.67 -13.76 -0.33
C ASP A 229 -17.17 -14.04 1.11
N ALA A 230 -15.87 -13.82 1.36
CA ALA A 230 -15.26 -13.96 2.68
C ALA A 230 -15.45 -12.71 3.57
N SER A 231 -15.76 -11.56 2.98
CA SER A 231 -15.85 -10.29 3.73
C SER A 231 -17.03 -10.29 4.69
N ARG A 232 -16.73 -10.22 5.98
CA ARG A 232 -17.72 -10.00 7.03
C ARG A 232 -17.73 -8.53 7.37
N TYR A 233 -18.91 -7.88 7.31
CA TYR A 233 -19.07 -6.52 7.80
C TYR A 233 -18.95 -6.53 9.32
N ARG A 234 -17.81 -6.11 9.83
CA ARG A 234 -17.61 -5.86 11.26
C ARG A 234 -17.72 -4.36 11.51
N PHE A 235 -18.67 -3.97 12.37
CA PHE A 235 -18.74 -2.61 12.87
C PHE A 235 -17.89 -2.53 14.14
N VAL A 236 -16.79 -1.78 14.10
CA VAL A 236 -16.04 -1.45 15.31
C VAL A 236 -16.49 -0.07 15.77
N SER A 237 -17.09 0.01 16.97
CA SER A 237 -17.37 1.29 17.60
C SER A 237 -16.22 1.66 18.54
N VAL A 238 -15.62 2.83 18.33
CA VAL A 238 -14.62 3.37 19.26
C VAL A 238 -15.37 3.96 20.45
N ARG A 239 -15.21 3.36 21.65
CA ARG A 239 -15.70 3.90 22.90
C ARG A 239 -14.57 4.63 23.62
N TYR A 240 -14.80 5.87 23.98
CA TYR A 240 -13.87 6.63 24.80
C TYR A 240 -14.16 6.34 26.28
N LYS A 241 -13.21 5.71 26.98
CA LYS A 241 -13.36 5.39 28.42
C LYS A 241 -13.65 6.61 29.32
N ALA A 242 -13.36 7.80 28.83
CA ALA A 242 -13.61 9.06 29.54
C ALA A 242 -15.02 9.63 29.35
N LEU A 243 -15.82 9.04 28.45
CA LEU A 243 -17.19 9.48 28.22
C LEU A 243 -18.17 8.50 28.88
N PRO A 244 -19.22 8.99 29.58
CA PRO A 244 -20.28 8.14 30.09
C PRO A 244 -20.96 7.35 28.97
N ASP A 245 -21.41 6.13 29.29
CA ASP A 245 -22.09 5.26 28.30
C ASP A 245 -23.44 5.80 27.82
N ASP A 246 -23.95 6.89 28.44
CA ASP A 246 -25.30 7.42 28.29
C ASP A 246 -25.38 8.72 27.44
N MET A 247 -24.35 9.07 26.66
CA MET A 247 -24.39 10.21 25.74
C MET A 247 -24.50 9.81 24.27
#